data_0a4f1144eea771f606dce7eeea3f02b0
#
_entry.id   0a4f1144eea771f606dce7eeea3f02b0
#
_cell.length_a   1.000
_cell.length_b   1.000
_cell.length_c   1.000
_cell.angle_alpha   90.00
_cell.angle_beta   90.00
_cell.angle_gamma   90.00
#
_symmetry.space_group_name_H-M   'P 1'
#
loop_
_entity.id
_entity.type
_entity.pdbx_description
1 polymer ?
#
loop_
_entity_poly.entity_id
_entity_poly.type
_entity_poly.pdbx_seq_one_letter_code
_entity_poly.pdbx_strand_id
1 'polypeptide(L)'
;MAQQLSNQRIAWFNGAFMPENQVMIPFRDRSWKYGDGAFDMTRTFEGAPFRLKEHIDRFYRSLRYLQIDPGIGPKEMVAHSEEVVAKNEHLRAAAGDWWVGQRVSRGVDAVGDEGWDHTGPNVVI
;
A
#
# COMPACT_ATOMS: atom_id res chain seq x y z
N MET A 1 8.34 6.37 -26.34
CA MET A 1 8.31 4.99 -25.81
C MET A 1 8.59 5.04 -24.32
N ALA A 2 7.73 4.43 -23.55
CA ALA A 2 8.01 4.27 -22.13
C ALA A 2 9.26 3.39 -21.97
N GLN A 3 10.27 3.89 -21.29
CA GLN A 3 11.44 3.11 -20.96
C GLN A 3 11.00 2.00 -19.98
N GLN A 4 11.20 0.77 -20.36
CA GLN A 4 10.92 -0.35 -19.47
C GLN A 4 11.91 -0.28 -18.30
N LEU A 5 11.39 -0.05 -17.11
CA LEU A 5 12.23 -0.03 -15.93
C LEU A 5 12.82 -1.43 -15.72
N SER A 6 14.13 -1.51 -15.53
CA SER A 6 14.83 -2.77 -15.26
C SER A 6 14.42 -3.40 -13.92
N ASN A 7 13.71 -2.65 -13.09
CA ASN A 7 13.28 -3.03 -11.76
C ASN A 7 11.74 -2.97 -11.71
N GLN A 8 11.12 -4.11 -11.98
CA GLN A 8 9.64 -4.22 -11.96
C GLN A 8 9.18 -4.74 -10.61
N ARG A 9 9.16 -3.86 -9.62
CA ARG A 9 8.59 -4.18 -8.32
C ARG A 9 7.08 -4.36 -8.46
N ILE A 10 6.57 -5.32 -7.70
CA ILE A 10 5.13 -5.58 -7.63
C ILE A 10 4.57 -4.91 -6.39
N ALA A 11 3.46 -4.23 -6.57
CA ALA A 11 2.65 -3.66 -5.50
C ALA A 11 1.27 -4.32 -5.45
N TRP A 12 0.60 -4.17 -4.33
CA TRP A 12 -0.83 -4.48 -4.21
C TRP A 12 -1.57 -3.14 -4.12
N PHE A 13 -2.55 -2.95 -4.98
CA PHE A 13 -3.31 -1.70 -5.05
C PHE A 13 -4.80 -1.99 -5.20
N ASN A 14 -5.58 -1.59 -4.21
CA ASN A 14 -7.05 -1.66 -4.23
C ASN A 14 -7.59 -3.02 -4.69
N GLY A 15 -7.01 -4.11 -4.21
CA GLY A 15 -7.50 -5.46 -4.50
C GLY A 15 -6.75 -6.22 -5.59
N ALA A 16 -5.72 -5.63 -6.20
CA ALA A 16 -4.98 -6.31 -7.27
C ALA A 16 -3.47 -6.14 -7.14
N PHE A 17 -2.73 -7.19 -7.46
CA PHE A 17 -1.29 -7.08 -7.64
C PHE A 17 -0.99 -6.51 -9.02
N MET A 18 -0.04 -5.61 -9.09
CA MET A 18 0.36 -4.95 -10.34
C MET A 18 1.79 -4.44 -10.25
N PRO A 19 2.44 -4.15 -11.38
CA PRO A 19 3.72 -3.44 -11.35
C PRO A 19 3.60 -2.10 -10.62
N GLU A 20 4.59 -1.79 -9.78
CA GLU A 20 4.62 -0.57 -8.97
C GLU A 20 4.35 0.70 -9.79
N ASN A 21 4.88 0.74 -11.03
CA ASN A 21 4.71 1.90 -11.90
C ASN A 21 3.30 2.05 -12.50
N GLN A 22 2.42 1.11 -12.24
CA GLN A 22 1.01 1.18 -12.66
C GLN A 22 0.09 1.63 -11.52
N VAL A 23 0.61 1.80 -10.32
CA VAL A 23 -0.17 2.37 -9.21
C VAL A 23 -0.40 3.85 -9.48
N MET A 24 -1.67 4.24 -9.57
CA MET A 24 -2.07 5.62 -9.88
C MET A 24 -3.01 6.14 -8.81
N ILE A 25 -2.56 7.14 -8.08
CA ILE A 25 -3.38 7.84 -7.09
C ILE A 25 -4.00 9.07 -7.76
N PRO A 26 -5.33 9.23 -7.69
CA PRO A 26 -5.99 10.40 -8.28
C PRO A 26 -5.47 11.71 -7.70
N PHE A 27 -5.41 12.75 -8.53
CA PHE A 27 -5.01 14.10 -8.10
C PHE A 27 -5.86 14.61 -6.93
N ARG A 28 -7.13 14.24 -6.89
CA ARG A 28 -8.07 14.67 -5.83
C ARG A 28 -8.08 13.76 -4.61
N ASP A 29 -7.15 12.82 -4.51
CA ASP A 29 -7.00 12.02 -3.30
C ASP A 29 -6.64 12.94 -2.12
N ARG A 30 -7.33 12.78 -1.02
CA ARG A 30 -7.16 13.64 0.16
C ARG A 30 -5.78 13.49 0.80
N SER A 31 -5.11 12.34 0.61
CA SER A 31 -3.75 12.17 1.11
C SER A 31 -2.77 13.10 0.38
N TRP A 32 -2.92 13.25 -0.91
CA TRP A 32 -2.12 14.19 -1.70
C TRP A 32 -2.43 15.65 -1.36
N LYS A 33 -3.71 15.98 -1.25
CA LYS A 33 -4.15 17.36 -1.04
C LYS A 33 -3.93 17.84 0.40
N TYR A 34 -4.12 16.97 1.39
CA TYR A 34 -4.20 17.37 2.80
C TYR A 34 -3.38 16.50 3.74
N GLY A 35 -2.70 15.50 3.24
CA GLY A 35 -2.02 14.51 4.10
C GLY A 35 -2.99 13.61 4.87
N ASP A 36 -4.20 13.43 4.38
CA ASP A 36 -5.26 12.70 5.07
C ASP A 36 -5.15 11.20 4.79
N GLY A 37 -4.34 10.54 5.57
CA GLY A 37 -4.05 9.12 5.45
C GLY A 37 -3.10 8.66 6.53
N ALA A 38 -2.73 7.39 6.46
CA ALA A 38 -1.77 6.78 7.37
C ALA A 38 -0.87 5.80 6.62
N PHE A 39 0.30 5.54 7.18
CA PHE A 39 1.19 4.48 6.68
C PHE A 39 1.91 3.82 7.84
N ASP A 40 2.39 2.61 7.59
CA ASP A 40 3.34 1.93 8.46
C ASP A 40 4.40 1.23 7.59
N MET A 41 5.58 1.01 8.15
CA MET A 41 6.69 0.40 7.44
C MET A 41 7.25 -0.74 8.27
N THR A 42 7.46 -1.88 7.63
CA THR A 42 8.09 -3.05 8.22
C THR A 42 9.33 -3.40 7.43
N ARG A 43 10.47 -3.54 8.09
CA ARG A 43 11.66 -4.03 7.39
C ARG A 43 11.69 -5.55 7.37
N THR A 44 12.39 -6.11 6.38
CA THR A 44 12.75 -7.51 6.37
C THR A 44 14.14 -7.73 6.95
N PHE A 45 14.41 -8.94 7.38
CA PHE A 45 15.77 -9.45 7.64
C PHE A 45 15.91 -10.74 6.82
N GLU A 46 16.87 -10.74 5.92
CA GLU A 46 17.04 -11.85 4.96
C GLU A 46 15.75 -12.20 4.21
N GLY A 47 14.98 -11.17 3.85
CA GLY A 47 13.71 -11.33 3.14
C GLY A 47 12.48 -11.62 4.00
N ALA A 48 12.66 -11.87 5.29
CA ALA A 48 11.54 -12.16 6.20
C ALA A 48 11.08 -10.89 6.91
N PRO A 49 9.80 -10.50 6.80
CA PRO A 49 9.28 -9.34 7.52
C PRO A 49 9.43 -9.49 9.03
N PHE A 50 9.93 -8.45 9.68
CA PHE A 50 10.16 -8.46 11.11
C PHE A 50 9.01 -7.81 11.86
N ARG A 51 8.30 -8.61 12.68
CA ARG A 51 7.18 -8.15 13.51
C ARG A 51 6.05 -7.50 12.69
N LEU A 52 5.78 -8.06 11.54
CA LEU A 52 4.76 -7.51 10.63
C LEU A 52 3.39 -7.39 11.33
N LYS A 53 2.99 -8.41 12.08
CA LYS A 53 1.70 -8.38 12.77
C LYS A 53 1.58 -7.19 13.70
N GLU A 54 2.61 -6.92 14.51
CA GLU A 54 2.60 -5.80 15.45
C GLU A 54 2.57 -4.44 14.72
N HIS A 55 3.27 -4.33 13.58
CA HIS A 55 3.18 -3.15 12.74
C HIS A 55 1.78 -2.95 12.17
N ILE A 56 1.15 -4.01 11.69
CA ILE A 56 -0.22 -3.94 11.17
C ILE A 56 -1.22 -3.61 12.29
N ASP A 57 -1.05 -4.18 13.48
CA ASP A 57 -1.90 -3.85 14.62
C ASP A 57 -1.81 -2.35 14.96
N ARG A 58 -0.60 -1.79 14.96
CA ARG A 58 -0.39 -0.35 15.16
C ARG A 58 -1.03 0.47 14.04
N PHE A 59 -0.85 0.05 12.80
CA PHE A 59 -1.44 0.69 11.63
C PHE A 59 -2.97 0.78 11.75
N TYR A 60 -3.60 -0.32 12.13
CA TYR A 60 -5.07 -0.34 12.29
C TYR A 60 -5.53 0.48 13.49
N ARG A 61 -4.72 0.64 14.54
CA ARG A 61 -5.03 1.61 15.60
C ARG A 61 -5.06 3.04 15.05
N SER A 62 -4.10 3.38 14.21
CA SER A 62 -4.05 4.69 13.53
C SER A 62 -5.27 4.91 12.64
N LEU A 63 -5.63 3.90 11.84
CA LEU A 63 -6.81 3.96 10.97
C LEU A 63 -8.12 4.16 11.76
N ARG A 64 -8.26 3.46 12.89
CA ARG A 64 -9.42 3.65 13.75
C ARG A 64 -9.48 5.06 14.34
N TYR A 65 -8.33 5.58 14.77
CA TYR A 65 -8.24 6.96 15.27
C TYR A 65 -8.67 7.97 14.20
N LEU A 66 -8.25 7.76 12.96
CA LEU A 66 -8.60 8.62 11.83
C LEU A 66 -9.99 8.34 11.27
N GLN A 67 -10.64 7.27 11.71
CA GLN A 67 -11.93 6.82 11.18
C GLN A 67 -11.85 6.54 9.66
N ILE A 68 -10.81 5.84 9.25
CA ILE A 68 -10.64 5.37 7.87
C ILE A 68 -10.78 3.85 7.87
N ASP A 69 -11.71 3.33 7.06
CA ASP A 69 -11.90 1.91 6.84
C ASP A 69 -11.23 1.53 5.50
N PRO A 70 -10.14 0.75 5.52
CA PRO A 70 -9.47 0.37 4.28
C PRO A 70 -10.22 -0.69 3.47
N GLY A 71 -11.31 -1.24 3.99
CA GLY A 71 -12.11 -2.27 3.31
C GLY A 71 -11.56 -3.68 3.44
N ILE A 72 -10.41 -3.87 4.05
CA ILE A 72 -9.84 -5.18 4.39
C ILE A 72 -9.43 -5.21 5.85
N GLY A 73 -9.48 -6.38 6.46
CA GLY A 73 -9.10 -6.56 7.87
C GLY A 73 -7.60 -6.71 8.10
N PRO A 74 -7.16 -6.67 9.36
CA PRO A 74 -5.73 -6.80 9.69
C PRO A 74 -5.09 -8.09 9.18
N LYS A 75 -5.79 -9.21 9.26
CA LYS A 75 -5.27 -10.49 8.77
C LYS A 75 -5.03 -10.49 7.27
N GLU A 76 -5.94 -9.89 6.51
CA GLU A 76 -5.78 -9.74 5.06
C GLU A 76 -4.62 -8.80 4.73
N MET A 77 -4.48 -7.70 5.48
CA MET A 77 -3.37 -6.78 5.29
C MET A 77 -2.02 -7.48 5.53
N VAL A 78 -1.91 -8.31 6.57
CA VAL A 78 -0.72 -9.13 6.82
C VAL A 78 -0.46 -10.08 5.64
N ALA A 79 -1.48 -10.82 5.20
CA ALA A 79 -1.35 -11.78 4.12
C ALA A 79 -0.91 -11.12 2.80
N HIS A 80 -1.52 -10.00 2.44
CA HIS A 80 -1.14 -9.26 1.23
C HIS A 80 0.27 -8.67 1.34
N SER A 81 0.65 -8.20 2.51
CA SER A 81 2.01 -7.68 2.74
C SER A 81 3.07 -8.78 2.59
N GLU A 82 2.83 -9.96 3.14
CA GLU A 82 3.71 -11.12 2.96
C GLU A 82 3.81 -11.53 1.49
N GLU A 83 2.69 -11.49 0.78
CA GLU A 83 2.64 -11.84 -0.63
C GLU A 83 3.37 -10.83 -1.52
N VAL A 84 3.25 -9.53 -1.21
CA VAL A 84 4.03 -8.48 -1.90
C VAL A 84 5.53 -8.73 -1.71
N VAL A 85 5.97 -9.03 -0.49
CA VAL A 85 7.37 -9.34 -0.21
C VAL A 85 7.82 -10.57 -1.02
N ALA A 86 7.02 -11.63 -1.02
CA ALA A 86 7.34 -12.87 -1.75
C ALA A 86 7.45 -12.63 -3.26
N LYS A 87 6.56 -11.85 -3.83
CA LYS A 87 6.55 -11.53 -5.26
C LYS A 87 7.75 -10.67 -5.70
N ASN A 88 8.41 -10.03 -4.76
CA ASN A 88 9.59 -9.19 -5.03
C ASN A 88 10.91 -9.86 -4.64
N GLU A 89 10.90 -11.08 -4.11
CA GLU A 89 12.11 -11.73 -3.61
C GLU A 89 13.20 -11.83 -4.68
N HIS A 90 12.82 -12.08 -5.93
CA HIS A 90 13.77 -12.19 -7.06
C HIS A 90 14.52 -10.88 -7.36
N LEU A 91 14.04 -9.75 -6.84
CA LEU A 91 14.67 -8.44 -7.02
C LEU A 91 15.52 -8.05 -5.79
N ARG A 92 15.43 -8.80 -4.71
CA ARG A 92 16.20 -8.50 -3.51
C ARG A 92 17.67 -8.84 -3.74
N ALA A 93 18.55 -7.87 -3.53
CA ALA A 93 19.98 -8.13 -3.58
C ALA A 93 20.39 -9.07 -2.45
N ALA A 94 21.42 -9.92 -2.70
CA ALA A 94 21.86 -10.96 -1.76
C ALA A 94 22.21 -10.43 -0.36
N ALA A 95 22.60 -9.16 -0.23
CA ALA A 95 22.91 -8.53 1.06
C ALA A 95 21.90 -7.46 1.46
N GLY A 96 20.81 -7.33 0.70
CA GLY A 96 19.81 -6.30 0.91
C GLY A 96 18.54 -6.83 1.55
N ASP A 97 17.74 -5.90 1.98
CA ASP A 97 16.41 -6.18 2.52
C ASP A 97 15.40 -5.17 2.00
N TRP A 98 14.13 -5.45 2.25
CA TRP A 98 13.03 -4.61 1.87
C TRP A 98 12.50 -3.80 3.05
N TRP A 99 11.92 -2.67 2.73
CA TRP A 99 10.96 -1.98 3.55
C TRP A 99 9.61 -2.15 2.88
N VAL A 100 8.73 -2.93 3.48
CA VAL A 100 7.37 -3.08 2.99
C VAL A 100 6.48 -2.06 3.69
N GLY A 101 5.81 -1.24 2.91
CA GLY A 101 4.97 -0.17 3.42
C GLY A 101 3.51 -0.38 3.10
N GLN A 102 2.66 -0.15 4.08
CA GLN A 102 1.21 -0.11 3.89
C GLN A 102 0.79 1.35 3.94
N ARG A 103 0.04 1.80 2.95
CA ARG A 103 -0.47 3.17 2.86
C ARG A 103 -1.96 3.14 2.61
N VAL A 104 -2.70 3.90 3.39
CA VAL A 104 -4.16 4.04 3.23
C VAL A 104 -4.50 5.52 3.28
N SER A 105 -5.15 6.02 2.24
CA SER A 105 -5.70 7.37 2.22
C SER A 105 -7.17 7.34 2.60
N ARG A 106 -7.72 8.50 2.97
CA ARG A 106 -9.18 8.65 3.04
C ARG A 106 -9.82 8.55 1.67
N GLY A 107 -9.03 8.76 0.61
CA GLY A 107 -9.47 8.61 -0.76
C GLY A 107 -10.02 9.91 -1.37
N VAL A 108 -10.81 9.72 -2.40
CA VAL A 108 -11.42 10.81 -3.15
C VAL A 108 -12.84 11.02 -2.64
N ASP A 109 -13.18 12.26 -2.32
CA ASP A 109 -14.57 12.61 -1.99
C ASP A 109 -15.44 12.53 -3.25
N ALA A 110 -16.64 11.99 -3.10
CA ALA A 110 -17.64 12.05 -4.17
C ALA A 110 -18.18 13.48 -4.24
N VAL A 111 -17.84 14.21 -5.28
CA VAL A 111 -18.31 15.56 -5.53
C VAL A 111 -19.04 15.60 -6.86
N GLY A 112 -20.35 15.38 -6.85
CA GLY A 112 -21.17 15.44 -8.05
C GLY A 112 -20.82 14.34 -9.08
N ASP A 113 -21.05 14.65 -10.37
CA ASP A 113 -20.89 13.71 -11.48
C ASP A 113 -19.47 13.77 -12.10
N GLU A 114 -18.44 13.87 -11.31
CA GLU A 114 -17.07 14.06 -11.82
C GLU A 114 -16.45 12.80 -12.47
N GLY A 115 -17.17 11.69 -12.51
CA GLY A 115 -16.75 10.50 -13.25
C GLY A 115 -15.57 9.74 -12.65
N TRP A 116 -15.40 9.78 -11.35
CA TRP A 116 -14.38 8.97 -10.69
C TRP A 116 -14.83 7.51 -10.58
N ASP A 117 -14.03 6.59 -11.10
CA ASP A 117 -14.30 5.15 -11.05
C ASP A 117 -14.26 4.61 -9.62
N HIS A 118 -13.51 5.27 -8.75
CA HIS A 118 -13.34 4.86 -7.36
C HIS A 118 -13.33 6.08 -6.46
N THR A 119 -14.22 6.09 -5.49
CA THR A 119 -14.25 7.03 -4.38
C THR A 119 -14.00 6.27 -3.08
N GLY A 120 -13.52 6.98 -2.05
CA GLY A 120 -13.18 6.34 -0.79
C GLY A 120 -11.71 5.95 -0.72
N PRO A 121 -11.33 5.17 0.30
CA PRO A 121 -9.92 4.89 0.58
C PRO A 121 -9.17 4.24 -0.56
N ASN A 122 -7.94 4.70 -0.79
CA ASN A 122 -6.97 4.02 -1.64
C ASN A 122 -5.97 3.28 -0.74
N VAL A 123 -5.70 2.03 -1.07
CA VAL A 123 -4.84 1.15 -0.29
C VAL A 123 -3.70 0.66 -1.17
N VAL A 124 -2.47 0.88 -0.73
CA VAL A 124 -1.25 0.46 -1.45
C VAL A 124 -0.33 -0.29 -0.49
N ILE A 125 0.17 -1.41 -0.94
CA ILE A 125 1.23 -2.16 -0.25
C ILE A 125 2.41 -2.29 -1.20
#